data_a4172a04fb0d0c0e130ff8e96c4e1821
#
_entry.id   a4172a04fb0d0c0e130ff8e96c4e1821
#
_cell.length_a   1.000
_cell.length_b   1.000
_cell.length_c   1.000
_cell.angle_alpha   90.00
_cell.angle_beta   90.00
_cell.angle_gamma   90.00
#
_symmetry.space_group_name_H-M   'P 1'
#
loop_
_entity.id
_entity.type
_entity.pdbx_description
1 polymer ?
#
loop_
_entity_poly.entity_id
_entity_poly.type
_entity_poly.pdbx_seq_one_letter_code
_entity_poly.pdbx_strand_id
1 'polypeptide(L)'
;MTFTPKVREILSWYESDNPGTKANLARMLTAGRLGGTGKMIILPVDQGFEHGPARSFAPNPPAYDPHYHFQLAIDAGLNAYAAPLGMLEAGADTFAGQIPLILKINSSNSLATSKD
;
A
#
# COMPACT_ATOMS: atom_id res chain seq x y z
N MET A 1 -9.74 17.65 -10.29
CA MET A 1 -8.55 17.71 -9.41
C MET A 1 -7.41 18.37 -10.15
N THR A 2 -6.75 19.33 -9.52
CA THR A 2 -5.61 20.03 -10.11
C THR A 2 -4.34 19.52 -9.46
N PHE A 3 -3.41 19.01 -10.27
CA PHE A 3 -2.12 18.55 -9.76
C PHE A 3 -1.21 19.74 -9.45
N THR A 4 -0.41 19.61 -8.40
CA THR A 4 0.63 20.58 -8.12
C THR A 4 1.72 20.53 -9.20
N PRO A 5 2.53 21.60 -9.35
CA PRO A 5 3.66 21.57 -10.28
C PRO A 5 4.61 20.39 -10.06
N LYS A 6 4.87 20.04 -8.79
CA LYS A 6 5.76 18.92 -8.48
C LYS A 6 5.18 17.58 -8.94
N VAL A 7 3.89 17.36 -8.73
CA VAL A 7 3.23 16.14 -9.19
C VAL A 7 3.24 16.06 -10.71
N ARG A 8 2.96 17.17 -11.39
CA ARG A 8 3.03 17.20 -12.87
C ARG A 8 4.43 16.91 -13.37
N GLU A 9 5.46 17.45 -12.68
CA GLU A 9 6.85 17.17 -13.04
C GLU A 9 7.15 15.68 -12.96
N ILE A 10 6.78 15.03 -11.84
CA ILE A 10 7.03 13.60 -11.66
C ILE A 10 6.28 12.78 -12.70
N LEU A 11 5.03 13.09 -12.96
CA LEU A 11 4.24 12.36 -13.97
C LEU A 11 4.85 12.47 -15.36
N SER A 12 5.51 13.59 -15.67
CA SER A 12 6.17 13.78 -16.97
C SER A 12 7.34 12.82 -17.18
N TRP A 13 7.94 12.30 -16.12
CA TRP A 13 9.02 11.33 -16.25
C TRP A 13 8.55 9.96 -16.75
N TYR A 14 7.24 9.71 -16.67
CA TYR A 14 6.62 8.43 -17.02
C TYR A 14 5.73 8.56 -18.26
N GLU A 15 6.06 9.47 -19.14
CA GLU A 15 5.20 9.81 -20.27
C GLU A 15 4.97 8.64 -21.22
N SER A 16 5.95 7.74 -21.35
CA SER A 16 5.84 6.56 -22.21
C SER A 16 5.12 5.38 -21.57
N ASP A 17 4.78 5.46 -20.28
CA ASP A 17 4.06 4.40 -19.60
C ASP A 17 2.58 4.41 -19.97
N ASN A 18 1.91 3.26 -19.73
CA ASN A 18 0.50 3.15 -20.07
C ASN A 18 -0.37 4.01 -19.15
N PRO A 19 -1.60 4.33 -19.60
CA PRO A 19 -2.50 5.20 -18.83
C PRO A 19 -2.82 4.67 -17.43
N GLY A 20 -2.99 3.35 -17.28
CA GLY A 20 -3.28 2.76 -15.97
C GLY A 20 -2.18 2.98 -14.97
N THR A 21 -0.93 2.78 -15.38
CA THR A 21 0.24 3.02 -14.54
C THR A 21 0.30 4.49 -14.11
N LYS A 22 0.12 5.41 -15.05
CA LYS A 22 0.15 6.84 -14.76
C LYS A 22 -1.00 7.26 -13.85
N ALA A 23 -2.18 6.70 -14.04
CA ALA A 23 -3.33 6.99 -13.19
C ALA A 23 -3.10 6.53 -11.76
N ASN A 24 -2.52 5.35 -11.56
CA ASN A 24 -2.19 4.87 -10.22
C ASN A 24 -1.11 5.70 -9.56
N LEU A 25 -0.07 6.06 -10.31
CA LEU A 25 0.97 6.94 -9.77
C LEU A 25 0.40 8.29 -9.36
N ALA A 26 -0.47 8.86 -10.16
CA ALA A 26 -1.13 10.13 -9.85
C ALA A 26 -1.95 10.03 -8.57
N ARG A 27 -2.69 8.92 -8.38
CA ARG A 27 -3.46 8.68 -7.16
C ARG A 27 -2.56 8.63 -5.93
N MET A 28 -1.45 7.90 -6.01
CA MET A 28 -0.51 7.79 -4.89
C MET A 28 0.12 9.14 -4.55
N LEU A 29 0.48 9.92 -5.56
CA LEU A 29 1.11 11.22 -5.36
C LEU A 29 0.16 12.28 -4.79
N THR A 30 -1.14 12.09 -4.93
CA THR A 30 -2.13 13.06 -4.45
C THR A 30 -2.84 12.63 -3.18
N ALA A 31 -2.65 11.38 -2.74
CA ALA A 31 -3.31 10.85 -1.55
C ALA A 31 -2.59 11.24 -0.26
N GLY A 32 -3.34 11.24 0.85
CA GLY A 32 -2.80 11.38 2.19
C GLY A 32 -2.26 12.77 2.49
N ARG A 33 -1.55 12.86 3.62
CA ARG A 33 -1.04 14.14 4.12
C ARG A 33 0.07 14.70 3.25
N LEU A 34 0.83 13.86 2.57
CA LEU A 34 1.89 14.30 1.67
C LEU A 34 1.40 14.50 0.24
N GLY A 35 0.09 14.36 0.01
CA GLY A 35 -0.48 14.56 -1.32
C GLY A 35 -0.10 15.91 -1.91
N GLY A 36 0.42 15.89 -3.12
CA GLY A 36 0.83 17.09 -3.83
C GLY A 36 2.28 17.50 -3.63
N THR A 37 2.96 16.98 -2.61
CA THR A 37 4.35 17.38 -2.32
C THR A 37 5.39 16.67 -3.19
N GLY A 38 5.01 15.60 -3.87
CA GLY A 38 5.96 14.74 -4.59
C GLY A 38 6.62 13.71 -3.71
N LYS A 39 6.23 13.61 -2.44
CA LYS A 39 6.75 12.62 -1.49
C LYS A 39 5.68 11.62 -1.16
N MET A 40 6.10 10.42 -0.78
CA MET A 40 5.19 9.34 -0.40
C MET A 40 5.65 8.65 0.87
N ILE A 41 4.67 8.27 1.70
CA ILE A 41 4.88 7.30 2.78
C ILE A 41 3.92 6.15 2.51
N ILE A 42 4.44 4.95 2.45
CA ILE A 42 3.69 3.74 2.12
C ILE A 42 3.80 2.78 3.29
N LEU A 43 2.67 2.22 3.73
CA LEU A 43 2.65 1.18 4.77
C LEU A 43 2.76 -0.18 4.10
N PRO A 44 3.89 -0.90 4.24
CA PRO A 44 3.98 -2.27 3.77
C PRO A 44 3.64 -3.23 4.90
N VAL A 45 2.80 -4.23 4.62
CA VAL A 45 2.45 -5.26 5.60
C VAL A 45 2.56 -6.62 4.95
N ASP A 46 3.55 -7.40 5.38
CA ASP A 46 3.75 -8.76 4.91
C ASP A 46 4.06 -9.74 6.05
N GLN A 47 4.00 -9.27 7.29
CA GLN A 47 4.34 -10.07 8.46
C GLN A 47 3.46 -11.31 8.60
N GLY A 48 2.22 -11.22 8.17
CA GLY A 48 1.30 -12.36 8.20
C GLY A 48 1.75 -13.52 7.33
N PHE A 49 2.57 -13.25 6.32
CA PHE A 49 3.13 -14.27 5.43
C PHE A 49 4.61 -14.51 5.74
N GLU A 50 5.41 -13.44 5.77
CA GLU A 50 6.87 -13.54 5.77
C GLU A 50 7.42 -14.12 7.07
N HIS A 51 6.86 -13.72 8.21
CA HIS A 51 7.34 -14.14 9.54
C HIS A 51 6.30 -14.97 10.30
N GLY A 52 5.16 -15.24 9.69
CA GLY A 52 4.05 -15.93 10.33
C GLY A 52 3.20 -14.99 11.18
N PRO A 53 1.87 -15.15 11.16
CA PRO A 53 0.97 -14.23 11.85
C PRO A 53 1.10 -14.32 13.37
N ALA A 54 1.27 -15.52 13.94
CA ALA A 54 1.30 -15.69 15.38
C ALA A 54 2.44 -14.91 16.00
N ARG A 55 3.63 -15.02 15.43
CA ARG A 55 4.83 -14.39 15.96
C ARG A 55 4.81 -12.87 15.79
N SER A 56 4.36 -12.41 14.63
CA SER A 56 4.42 -10.98 14.31
C SER A 56 3.35 -10.18 15.02
N PHE A 57 2.14 -10.73 15.18
CA PHE A 57 1.00 -9.96 15.66
C PHE A 57 0.63 -10.24 17.12
N ALA A 58 1.26 -11.21 17.78
CA ALA A 58 0.95 -11.53 19.16
C ALA A 58 1.07 -10.31 20.10
N PRO A 59 2.07 -9.42 19.96
CA PRO A 59 2.16 -8.24 20.81
C PRO A 59 1.05 -7.23 20.61
N ASN A 60 0.34 -7.30 19.47
CA ASN A 60 -0.76 -6.40 19.12
C ASN A 60 -1.89 -7.22 18.47
N PRO A 61 -2.70 -7.92 19.28
CA PRO A 61 -3.72 -8.83 18.73
C PRO A 61 -4.69 -8.23 17.69
N PRO A 62 -5.11 -6.95 17.77
CA PRO A 62 -5.94 -6.39 16.71
C PRO A 62 -5.34 -6.49 15.31
N ALA A 63 -4.02 -6.60 15.20
CA ALA A 63 -3.33 -6.71 13.92
C ALA A 63 -3.53 -8.07 13.23
N TYR A 64 -4.14 -9.05 13.90
CA TYR A 64 -4.57 -10.29 13.24
C TYR A 64 -5.69 -10.05 12.23
N ASP A 65 -6.48 -8.99 12.41
CA ASP A 65 -7.54 -8.64 11.49
C ASP A 65 -6.96 -7.89 10.29
N PRO A 66 -7.12 -8.39 9.06
CA PRO A 66 -6.62 -7.68 7.87
C PRO A 66 -7.15 -6.25 7.73
N HIS A 67 -8.35 -5.95 8.21
CA HIS A 67 -8.91 -4.60 8.18
C HIS A 67 -8.12 -3.60 9.02
N TYR A 68 -7.45 -4.07 10.08
CA TYR A 68 -6.65 -3.22 10.95
C TYR A 68 -5.60 -2.42 10.15
N HIS A 69 -4.91 -3.07 9.24
CA HIS A 69 -3.82 -2.44 8.49
C HIS A 69 -4.33 -1.42 7.47
N PHE A 70 -5.47 -1.69 6.83
CA PHE A 70 -6.12 -0.70 5.98
C PHE A 70 -6.45 0.56 6.79
N GLN A 71 -7.11 0.36 7.92
CA GLN A 71 -7.56 1.48 8.74
C GLN A 71 -6.38 2.27 9.28
N LEU A 72 -5.29 1.59 9.66
CA LEU A 72 -4.08 2.25 10.12
C LEU A 72 -3.50 3.17 9.06
N ALA A 73 -3.38 2.68 7.82
CA ALA A 73 -2.85 3.49 6.72
C ALA A 73 -3.74 4.70 6.41
N ILE A 74 -5.05 4.51 6.46
CA ILE A 74 -6.01 5.59 6.22
C ILE A 74 -5.92 6.63 7.33
N ASP A 75 -5.95 6.19 8.59
CA ASP A 75 -5.91 7.10 9.75
C ASP A 75 -4.60 7.86 9.83
N ALA A 76 -3.50 7.24 9.45
CA ALA A 76 -2.21 7.90 9.42
C ALA A 76 -2.05 8.88 8.25
N GLY A 77 -2.99 8.85 7.30
CA GLY A 77 -2.94 9.75 6.14
C GLY A 77 -1.82 9.42 5.17
N LEU A 78 -1.60 8.12 4.91
CA LEU A 78 -0.51 7.67 4.06
C LEU A 78 -0.91 7.70 2.58
N ASN A 79 0.10 7.60 1.72
CA ASN A 79 -0.10 7.64 0.27
C ASN A 79 -0.60 6.33 -0.31
N ALA A 80 -0.23 5.20 0.31
CA ALA A 80 -0.61 3.89 -0.17
C ALA A 80 -0.46 2.83 0.92
N TYR A 81 -1.13 1.70 0.71
CA TYR A 81 -1.00 0.50 1.53
C TYR A 81 -0.55 -0.64 0.62
N ALA A 82 0.55 -1.30 0.98
CA ALA A 82 1.15 -2.38 0.21
C ALA A 82 1.04 -3.69 0.98
N ALA A 83 0.47 -4.72 0.36
CA ALA A 83 0.26 -6.00 1.04
C ALA A 83 0.10 -7.14 0.02
N PRO A 84 0.22 -8.40 0.47
CA PRO A 84 -0.07 -9.55 -0.38
C PRO A 84 -1.54 -9.61 -0.78
N LEU A 85 -1.83 -10.38 -1.82
CA LEU A 85 -3.17 -10.46 -2.43
C LEU A 85 -4.26 -10.80 -1.41
N GLY A 86 -4.03 -11.81 -0.57
CA GLY A 86 -5.06 -12.23 0.39
C GLY A 86 -5.44 -11.14 1.37
N MET A 87 -4.47 -10.34 1.82
CA MET A 87 -4.75 -9.22 2.72
C MET A 87 -5.52 -8.12 2.01
N LEU A 88 -5.16 -7.81 0.77
CA LEU A 88 -5.88 -6.79 0.01
C LEU A 88 -7.32 -7.23 -0.28
N GLU A 89 -7.50 -8.49 -0.68
CA GLU A 89 -8.84 -9.01 -0.95
C GLU A 89 -9.73 -8.99 0.29
N ALA A 90 -9.15 -9.29 1.45
CA ALA A 90 -9.92 -9.33 2.70
C ALA A 90 -10.52 -7.98 3.08
N GLY A 91 -9.92 -6.88 2.64
CA GLY A 91 -10.42 -5.54 2.95
C GLY A 91 -11.02 -4.79 1.77
N ALA A 92 -11.01 -5.38 0.58
CA ALA A 92 -11.41 -4.65 -0.62
C ALA A 92 -12.84 -4.15 -0.58
N ASP A 93 -13.78 -4.96 -0.07
CA ASP A 93 -15.19 -4.56 -0.01
C ASP A 93 -15.41 -3.33 0.87
N THR A 94 -14.61 -3.21 1.93
CA THR A 94 -14.80 -2.13 2.90
C THR A 94 -14.01 -0.87 2.53
N PHE A 95 -12.79 -1.04 2.02
CA PHE A 95 -11.82 0.05 1.92
C PHE A 95 -11.45 0.47 0.50
N ALA A 96 -11.95 -0.23 -0.53
CA ALA A 96 -11.60 0.12 -1.90
C ALA A 96 -11.94 1.59 -2.19
N GLY A 97 -10.98 2.30 -2.78
CA GLY A 97 -11.15 3.72 -3.09
C GLY A 97 -10.79 4.68 -1.97
N GLN A 98 -10.58 4.20 -0.75
CA GLN A 98 -10.22 5.06 0.39
C GLN A 98 -8.72 5.29 0.50
N ILE A 99 -7.92 4.39 -0.03
CA ILE A 99 -6.46 4.50 -0.06
C ILE A 99 -5.93 3.76 -1.27
N PRO A 100 -4.93 4.29 -1.98
CA PRO A 100 -4.28 3.55 -3.06
C PRO A 100 -3.65 2.26 -2.55
N LEU A 101 -3.75 1.19 -3.34
CA LEU A 101 -3.27 -0.12 -2.98
C LEU A 101 -2.10 -0.53 -3.86
N ILE A 102 -1.12 -1.22 -3.25
CA ILE A 102 0.02 -1.81 -3.96
C ILE A 102 0.01 -3.30 -3.69
N LEU A 103 -0.03 -4.09 -4.75
CA LEU A 103 0.01 -5.55 -4.63
C LEU A 103 1.44 -6.03 -4.55
N LYS A 104 1.79 -6.71 -3.46
CA LYS A 104 3.05 -7.40 -3.33
C LYS A 104 2.90 -8.78 -3.98
N ILE A 105 3.66 -9.03 -5.04
CA ILE A 105 3.47 -10.23 -5.86
C ILE A 105 4.40 -11.38 -5.49
N ASN A 106 5.45 -11.12 -4.68
CA ASN A 106 6.35 -12.15 -4.19
C ASN A 106 6.80 -11.82 -2.78
N SER A 107 7.11 -12.84 -2.00
CA SER A 107 7.50 -12.66 -0.61
C SER A 107 8.38 -13.81 -0.17
N SER A 108 9.22 -13.54 0.84
CA SER A 108 10.01 -14.56 1.53
C SER A 108 9.32 -14.91 2.84
N ASN A 109 9.19 -16.22 3.11
CA ASN A 109 8.64 -16.69 4.39
C ASN A 109 9.77 -17.29 5.21
N SER A 110 10.08 -16.68 6.36
CA SER A 110 11.18 -17.11 7.20
C SER A 110 10.99 -18.52 7.80
N LEU A 111 9.75 -19.02 7.79
CA LEU A 111 9.43 -20.36 8.28
C LEU A 111 9.47 -21.41 7.18
N ALA A 112 9.59 -21.01 5.93
CA ALA A 112 9.62 -21.92 4.79
C ALA A 112 11.04 -22.38 4.49
N THR A 113 11.16 -23.60 3.91
CA THR A 113 12.44 -24.12 3.45
C THR A 113 12.87 -23.49 2.13
N SER A 114 11.93 -23.00 1.33
CA SER A 114 12.19 -22.31 0.07
C SER A 114 11.88 -20.82 0.24
N LYS A 115 12.79 -19.96 -0.23
CA LYS A 115 12.67 -18.51 -0.15
C LYS A 115 12.58 -17.92 -1.54
N ASP A 116 11.41 -17.45 -1.89
CA ASP A 116 11.17 -16.82 -3.20
C ASP A 116 10.82 -15.35 -3.06
#